data_7edb2a9a03596aa7a776a8e98f2661d5
#
_entry.id   7edb2a9a03596aa7a776a8e98f2661d5
#
_cell.length_a   1.000
_cell.length_b   1.000
_cell.length_c   1.000
_cell.angle_alpha   90.00
_cell.angle_beta   90.00
_cell.angle_gamma   90.00
#
_symmetry.space_group_name_H-M   'P 1'
#
loop_
_entity.id
_entity.type
_entity.pdbx_description
1 polymer ?
#
loop_
_entity_poly.entity_id
_entity_poly.type
_entity_poly.pdbx_seq_one_letter_code
_entity_poly.pdbx_strand_id
1 'polypeptide(L)'
;MAARSKRLTALFCGSQDWKDETIIFACMWGLYEIIDNREEKLKVIHTNDRGAGLLSARCAKKIESFNRGVLRAGDLEIQEYAIDPAEFTPTLGYARNSKILDENNPDFIFAFVPDILASPGTQHMLELAKERDVPAYLIQRYS
;
A
#
# COMPACT_ATOMS: atom_id res chain seq x y z
N MET A 1 -12.35 -0.41 -29.33
CA MET A 1 -12.54 -0.31 -27.90
C MET A 1 -11.28 0.15 -27.19
N ALA A 2 -11.45 1.01 -26.25
CA ALA A 2 -10.33 1.58 -25.55
C ALA A 2 -9.60 0.51 -24.70
N ALA A 3 -8.31 0.64 -24.63
CA ALA A 3 -7.50 -0.12 -23.70
C ALA A 3 -7.89 0.24 -22.26
N ARG A 4 -7.31 -0.50 -21.29
CA ARG A 4 -7.47 -0.17 -19.88
C ARG A 4 -6.78 1.15 -19.59
N SER A 5 -7.51 2.25 -19.68
CA SER A 5 -6.95 3.58 -19.50
C SER A 5 -7.06 4.06 -18.05
N LYS A 6 -8.08 3.61 -17.33
CA LYS A 6 -8.26 4.00 -15.95
C LYS A 6 -7.36 3.20 -15.03
N ARG A 7 -6.73 3.89 -14.09
CA ARG A 7 -5.86 3.28 -13.09
C ARG A 7 -6.29 3.69 -11.70
N LEU A 8 -6.39 2.71 -10.80
CA LEU A 8 -6.55 2.96 -9.39
C LEU A 8 -5.23 2.79 -8.68
N THR A 9 -4.97 3.66 -7.73
CA THR A 9 -3.73 3.67 -6.97
C THR A 9 -4.05 3.43 -5.51
N ALA A 10 -3.43 2.41 -4.92
CA ALA A 10 -3.63 2.03 -3.52
C ALA A 10 -2.30 2.01 -2.78
N LEU A 11 -2.27 2.65 -1.62
CA LEU A 11 -1.12 2.60 -0.72
C LEU A 11 -1.38 1.56 0.35
N PHE A 12 -0.42 0.64 0.53
CA PHE A 12 -0.42 -0.34 1.61
C PHE A 12 0.68 0.01 2.59
N CYS A 13 0.33 0.30 3.82
CA CYS A 13 1.26 0.75 4.85
C CYS A 13 0.85 0.21 6.22
N GLY A 14 1.59 0.56 7.25
CA GLY A 14 1.21 0.21 8.60
C GLY A 14 2.38 0.12 9.55
N SER A 15 2.16 -0.62 10.62
CA SER A 15 3.07 -0.72 11.75
C SER A 15 4.22 -1.69 11.47
N GLN A 16 5.38 -1.42 12.07
CA GLN A 16 6.50 -2.34 12.07
C GLN A 16 6.19 -3.63 12.87
N ASP A 17 5.16 -3.59 13.70
CA ASP A 17 4.76 -4.73 14.52
C ASP A 17 3.73 -5.63 13.84
N TRP A 18 3.26 -5.27 12.67
CA TRP A 18 2.30 -6.11 11.94
C TRP A 18 2.96 -7.38 11.44
N LYS A 19 2.35 -8.53 11.69
CA LYS A 19 2.92 -9.83 11.34
C LYS A 19 2.04 -10.69 10.43
N ASP A 20 0.80 -10.28 10.20
CA ASP A 20 -0.15 -11.09 9.45
C ASP A 20 -0.13 -10.77 7.97
N GLU A 21 0.69 -11.50 7.23
CA GLU A 21 0.79 -11.35 5.78
C GLU A 21 -0.49 -11.75 5.06
N THR A 22 -1.21 -12.72 5.60
CA THR A 22 -2.43 -13.25 4.97
C THR A 22 -3.49 -12.19 4.79
N ILE A 23 -3.70 -11.35 5.80
CA ILE A 23 -4.70 -10.28 5.74
C ILE A 23 -4.31 -9.24 4.68
N ILE A 24 -3.03 -8.86 4.63
CA ILE A 24 -2.55 -7.94 3.59
C ILE A 24 -2.77 -8.55 2.21
N PHE A 25 -2.40 -9.82 2.04
CA PHE A 25 -2.57 -10.51 0.76
C PHE A 25 -4.04 -10.55 0.35
N ALA A 26 -4.93 -10.89 1.29
CA ALA A 26 -6.36 -10.95 1.00
C ALA A 26 -6.91 -9.61 0.53
N CYS A 27 -6.53 -8.52 1.19
CA CYS A 27 -6.96 -7.18 0.80
C CYS A 27 -6.42 -6.81 -0.57
N MET A 28 -5.14 -7.06 -0.81
CA MET A 28 -4.49 -6.69 -2.07
C MET A 28 -5.03 -7.52 -3.23
N TRP A 29 -5.15 -8.82 -3.05
CA TRP A 29 -5.68 -9.72 -4.07
C TRP A 29 -7.14 -9.40 -4.40
N GLY A 30 -7.95 -9.16 -3.36
CA GLY A 30 -9.35 -8.80 -3.56
C GLY A 30 -9.51 -7.52 -4.36
N LEU A 31 -8.71 -6.50 -4.03
CA LEU A 31 -8.70 -5.25 -4.78
C LEU A 31 -8.27 -5.50 -6.23
N TYR A 32 -7.23 -6.30 -6.43
CA TYR A 32 -6.73 -6.60 -7.76
C TYR A 32 -7.79 -7.30 -8.61
N GLU A 33 -8.53 -8.27 -8.04
CA GLU A 33 -9.60 -8.96 -8.76
C GLU A 33 -10.72 -8.00 -9.16
N ILE A 34 -11.13 -7.11 -8.26
CA ILE A 34 -12.17 -6.13 -8.56
C ILE A 34 -11.73 -5.22 -9.70
N ILE A 35 -10.50 -4.73 -9.65
CA ILE A 35 -9.95 -3.83 -10.66
C ILE A 35 -9.82 -4.54 -12.00
N ASP A 36 -9.37 -5.78 -11.99
CA ASP A 36 -9.24 -6.56 -13.23
C ASP A 36 -10.58 -6.82 -13.88
N ASN A 37 -11.61 -7.17 -13.08
CA ASN A 37 -12.97 -7.38 -13.58
C ASN A 37 -13.57 -6.12 -14.20
N ARG A 38 -13.10 -4.94 -13.79
CA ARG A 38 -13.54 -3.67 -14.36
C ARG A 38 -12.70 -3.24 -15.55
N GLU A 39 -11.75 -4.05 -15.94
CA GLU A 39 -10.79 -3.72 -17.01
C GLU A 39 -10.01 -2.44 -16.71
N GLU A 40 -9.68 -2.23 -15.43
CA GLU A 40 -8.86 -1.11 -14.98
C GLU A 40 -7.46 -1.60 -14.62
N LYS A 41 -6.55 -0.66 -14.37
CA LYS A 41 -5.19 -0.97 -13.95
C LYS A 41 -5.05 -0.67 -12.46
N LEU A 42 -4.17 -1.39 -11.79
CA LEU A 42 -3.88 -1.19 -10.38
C LEU A 42 -2.43 -0.81 -10.17
N LYS A 43 -2.22 0.28 -9.44
CA LYS A 43 -0.90 0.63 -8.93
C LYS A 43 -0.89 0.40 -7.42
N VAL A 44 0.03 -0.43 -6.96
CA VAL A 44 0.26 -0.69 -5.54
C VAL A 44 1.51 0.05 -5.10
N ILE A 45 1.38 0.84 -4.04
CA ILE A 45 2.50 1.55 -3.44
C ILE A 45 2.77 0.95 -2.07
N HIS A 46 4.03 0.73 -1.76
CA HIS A 46 4.43 0.24 -0.44
C HIS A 46 5.77 0.84 -0.04
N THR A 47 6.18 0.61 1.22
CA THR A 47 7.47 1.02 1.74
C THR A 47 8.35 -0.21 1.95
N ASN A 48 9.58 0.02 2.42
CA ASN A 48 10.48 -1.05 2.81
C ASN A 48 10.57 -1.21 4.33
N ASP A 49 9.65 -0.59 5.07
CA ASP A 49 9.66 -0.70 6.53
C ASP A 49 9.37 -2.13 6.96
N ARG A 50 10.03 -2.54 8.04
CA ARG A 50 9.73 -3.82 8.67
C ARG A 50 8.24 -3.89 8.99
N GLY A 51 7.67 -5.10 9.04
CA GLY A 51 6.25 -5.29 9.30
C GLY A 51 5.41 -5.07 8.05
N ALA A 52 4.38 -4.23 8.15
CA ALA A 52 3.41 -4.04 7.05
C ALA A 52 4.06 -3.64 5.73
N GLY A 53 5.11 -2.82 5.77
CA GLY A 53 5.80 -2.40 4.53
C GLY A 53 6.41 -3.57 3.78
N LEU A 54 7.27 -4.35 4.43
CA LEU A 54 7.92 -5.50 3.80
C LEU A 54 6.93 -6.60 3.44
N LEU A 55 5.92 -6.83 4.28
CA LEU A 55 4.90 -7.83 3.97
C LEU A 55 4.07 -7.42 2.75
N SER A 56 3.76 -6.13 2.62
CA SER A 56 3.06 -5.62 1.43
C SER A 56 3.91 -5.80 0.18
N ALA A 57 5.23 -5.58 0.27
CA ALA A 57 6.15 -5.82 -0.84
C ALA A 57 6.10 -7.28 -1.28
N ARG A 58 6.10 -8.21 -0.32
CA ARG A 58 6.02 -9.65 -0.63
C ARG A 58 4.70 -10.03 -1.28
N CYS A 59 3.61 -9.49 -0.78
CA CYS A 59 2.28 -9.74 -1.35
C CYS A 59 2.20 -9.22 -2.79
N ALA A 60 2.70 -8.03 -3.04
CA ALA A 60 2.69 -7.44 -4.38
C ALA A 60 3.47 -8.31 -5.37
N LYS A 61 4.62 -8.81 -4.96
CA LYS A 61 5.42 -9.70 -5.80
C LYS A 61 4.70 -11.02 -6.10
N LYS A 62 3.99 -11.57 -5.11
CA LYS A 62 3.20 -12.79 -5.33
C LYS A 62 2.11 -12.57 -6.36
N ILE A 63 1.40 -11.45 -6.26
CA ILE A 63 0.33 -11.12 -7.20
C ILE A 63 0.92 -10.91 -8.60
N GLU A 64 2.03 -10.20 -8.69
CA GLU A 64 2.73 -9.98 -9.96
C GLU A 64 3.13 -11.31 -10.60
N SER A 65 3.57 -12.27 -9.80
CA SER A 65 3.95 -13.59 -10.29
C SER A 65 2.77 -14.34 -10.88
N PHE A 66 1.60 -14.30 -10.23
CA PHE A 66 0.38 -14.90 -10.77
C PHE A 66 -0.08 -14.18 -12.03
N ASN A 67 0.09 -12.86 -12.07
CA ASN A 67 -0.32 -12.04 -13.20
C ASN A 67 0.33 -12.46 -14.51
N ARG A 68 1.59 -12.89 -14.47
CA ARG A 68 2.36 -13.24 -15.66
C ARG A 68 1.77 -14.38 -16.48
N GLY A 69 1.03 -15.29 -15.83
CA GLY A 69 0.47 -16.45 -16.51
C GLY A 69 -0.95 -16.27 -17.01
N VAL A 70 -1.69 -15.33 -16.47
CA VAL A 70 -3.14 -15.24 -16.67
C VAL A 70 -3.58 -13.86 -17.12
N LEU A 71 -2.89 -12.81 -16.71
CA LEU A 71 -3.33 -11.43 -16.85
C LEU A 71 -2.43 -10.64 -17.79
N ARG A 72 -2.92 -9.48 -18.22
CA ARG A 72 -2.19 -8.64 -19.15
C ARG A 72 -0.99 -7.99 -18.52
N ALA A 73 0.12 -7.95 -19.24
CA ALA A 73 1.30 -7.22 -18.79
C ALA A 73 0.95 -5.73 -18.62
N GLY A 74 1.39 -5.13 -17.53
CA GLY A 74 1.17 -3.72 -17.28
C GLY A 74 -0.12 -3.37 -16.57
N ASP A 75 -0.98 -4.36 -16.29
CA ASP A 75 -2.20 -4.10 -15.53
C ASP A 75 -1.91 -3.90 -14.04
N LEU A 76 -0.79 -4.39 -13.57
CA LEU A 76 -0.31 -4.18 -12.19
C LEU A 76 1.01 -3.45 -12.22
N GLU A 77 1.06 -2.30 -11.56
CA GLU A 77 2.28 -1.52 -11.36
C GLU A 77 2.59 -1.52 -9.87
N ILE A 78 3.86 -1.69 -9.51
CA ILE A 78 4.30 -1.71 -8.10
C ILE A 78 5.36 -0.64 -7.93
N GLN A 79 5.21 0.21 -6.91
CA GLN A 79 6.19 1.25 -6.60
C GLN A 79 6.57 1.19 -5.13
N GLU A 80 7.87 1.13 -4.87
CA GLU A 80 8.42 1.13 -3.52
C GLU A 80 8.96 2.52 -3.16
N TYR A 81 8.63 2.99 -1.96
CA TYR A 81 9.24 4.17 -1.36
C TYR A 81 10.12 3.71 -0.20
N ALA A 82 11.40 3.60 -0.47
CA ALA A 82 12.35 3.03 0.48
C ALA A 82 13.18 4.10 1.18
N ILE A 83 13.51 3.84 2.44
CA ILE A 83 14.54 4.57 3.17
C ILE A 83 15.53 3.53 3.64
N ASP A 84 16.83 3.80 3.46
CA ASP A 84 17.87 2.92 3.98
C ASP A 84 17.64 2.75 5.48
N PRO A 85 17.49 1.51 5.98
CA PRO A 85 17.24 1.31 7.41
C PRO A 85 18.31 1.91 8.32
N ALA A 86 19.56 1.98 7.84
CA ALA A 86 20.66 2.59 8.59
C ALA A 86 20.51 4.11 8.71
N GLU A 87 19.75 4.73 7.85
CA GLU A 87 19.55 6.18 7.81
C GLU A 87 18.18 6.61 8.32
N PHE A 88 17.32 5.66 8.65
CA PHE A 88 15.96 5.98 9.02
C PHE A 88 15.88 6.85 10.29
N THR A 89 15.09 7.92 10.21
CA THR A 89 14.68 8.73 11.36
C THR A 89 13.18 8.98 11.22
N PRO A 90 12.48 9.31 12.32
CA PRO A 90 11.07 9.67 12.23
C PRO A 90 10.82 10.84 11.26
N THR A 91 11.70 11.81 11.21
CA THR A 91 11.59 12.95 10.30
C THR A 91 11.63 12.53 8.84
N LEU A 92 12.54 11.61 8.48
CA LEU A 92 12.60 11.07 7.13
C LEU A 92 11.35 10.27 6.79
N GLY A 93 10.82 9.51 7.77
CA GLY A 93 9.58 8.77 7.58
C GLY A 93 8.40 9.69 7.30
N TYR A 94 8.29 10.79 8.02
CA TYR A 94 7.23 11.77 7.81
C TYR A 94 7.36 12.46 6.45
N ALA A 95 8.59 12.82 6.07
CA ALA A 95 8.83 13.42 4.75
C ALA A 95 8.46 12.45 3.63
N ARG A 96 8.78 11.16 3.80
CA ARG A 96 8.40 10.12 2.84
C ARG A 96 6.90 10.01 2.71
N ASN A 97 6.16 10.03 3.83
CA ASN A 97 4.69 9.98 3.80
C ASN A 97 4.11 11.12 2.96
N SER A 98 4.60 12.34 3.18
CA SER A 98 4.15 13.49 2.40
C SER A 98 4.47 13.33 0.91
N LYS A 99 5.66 12.84 0.60
CA LYS A 99 6.09 12.62 -0.78
C LYS A 99 5.21 11.59 -1.48
N ILE A 100 4.88 10.49 -0.80
CA ILE A 100 4.00 9.47 -1.36
C ILE A 100 2.66 10.07 -1.78
N LEU A 101 2.05 10.84 -0.89
CA LEU A 101 0.73 11.41 -1.17
C LEU A 101 0.81 12.51 -2.22
N ASP A 102 1.84 13.34 -2.19
CA ASP A 102 2.00 14.43 -3.16
C ASP A 102 2.24 13.90 -4.57
N GLU A 103 3.02 12.84 -4.71
CA GLU A 103 3.38 12.31 -6.03
C GLU A 103 2.32 11.41 -6.62
N ASN A 104 1.49 10.77 -5.80
CA ASN A 104 0.58 9.74 -6.29
C ASN A 104 -0.90 10.07 -6.15
N ASN A 105 -1.26 10.88 -5.17
CA ASN A 105 -2.67 11.13 -4.85
C ASN A 105 -3.47 9.83 -4.85
N PRO A 106 -3.17 8.88 -3.94
CA PRO A 106 -3.79 7.56 -3.98
C PRO A 106 -5.30 7.61 -3.87
N ASP A 107 -5.97 6.66 -4.48
CA ASP A 107 -7.41 6.52 -4.36
C ASP A 107 -7.80 5.88 -3.03
N PHE A 108 -6.93 5.01 -2.50
CA PHE A 108 -7.18 4.32 -1.23
C PHE A 108 -5.89 4.15 -0.46
N ILE A 109 -6.00 4.15 0.87
CA ILE A 109 -4.92 3.78 1.77
C ILE A 109 -5.41 2.64 2.66
N PHE A 110 -4.62 1.57 2.74
CA PHE A 110 -4.86 0.47 3.66
C PHE A 110 -3.73 0.46 4.69
N ALA A 111 -4.07 0.68 5.95
CA ALA A 111 -3.10 0.74 7.04
C ALA A 111 -3.33 -0.42 8.00
N PHE A 112 -2.31 -1.27 8.16
CA PHE A 112 -2.37 -2.47 8.98
C PHE A 112 -1.61 -2.23 10.29
N VAL A 113 -2.33 -2.14 11.38
CA VAL A 113 -1.76 -1.70 12.67
C VAL A 113 -2.40 -2.46 13.82
N PRO A 114 -1.62 -3.14 14.68
CA PRO A 114 -2.20 -3.76 15.87
C PRO A 114 -2.73 -2.71 16.84
N ASP A 115 -1.99 -1.61 17.02
CA ASP A 115 -2.36 -0.52 17.92
C ASP A 115 -1.95 0.81 17.31
N ILE A 116 -2.93 1.58 16.85
CA ILE A 116 -2.67 2.86 16.19
C ILE A 116 -1.97 3.86 17.11
N LEU A 117 -2.25 3.79 18.41
CA LEU A 117 -1.63 4.71 19.37
C LEU A 117 -0.14 4.45 19.55
N ALA A 118 0.31 3.24 19.23
CA ALA A 118 1.72 2.86 19.29
C ALA A 118 2.44 3.00 17.94
N SER A 119 1.79 3.59 16.94
CA SER A 119 2.35 3.68 15.59
C SER A 119 2.32 5.12 15.07
N PRO A 120 3.27 5.98 15.50
CA PRO A 120 3.26 7.40 15.13
C PRO A 120 3.35 7.65 13.63
N GLY A 121 4.14 6.84 12.93
CA GLY A 121 4.28 6.99 11.47
C GLY A 121 2.99 6.73 10.73
N THR A 122 2.23 5.72 11.16
CA THR A 122 0.92 5.42 10.58
C THR A 122 -0.10 6.49 10.93
N GLN A 123 -0.09 6.98 12.19
CA GLN A 123 -0.93 8.10 12.57
C GLN A 123 -0.69 9.31 11.67
N HIS A 124 0.57 9.64 11.42
CA HIS A 124 0.94 10.74 10.55
C HIS A 124 0.37 10.55 9.13
N MET A 125 0.51 9.35 8.58
CA MET A 125 -0.04 9.07 7.26
C MET A 125 -1.56 9.25 7.23
N LEU A 126 -2.26 8.77 8.25
CA LEU A 126 -3.72 8.89 8.32
C LEU A 126 -4.16 10.35 8.46
N GLU A 127 -3.41 11.16 9.20
CA GLU A 127 -3.68 12.60 9.32
C GLU A 127 -3.51 13.30 7.96
N LEU A 128 -2.44 12.99 7.23
CA LEU A 128 -2.22 13.54 5.90
C LEU A 128 -3.33 13.13 4.93
N ALA A 129 -3.76 11.88 5.01
CA ALA A 129 -4.84 11.37 4.18
C ALA A 129 -6.13 12.16 4.44
N LYS A 130 -6.45 12.40 5.70
CA LYS A 130 -7.62 13.17 6.09
C LYS A 130 -7.58 14.60 5.54
N GLU A 131 -6.41 15.24 5.63
CA GLU A 131 -6.22 16.60 5.12
C GLU A 131 -6.44 16.68 3.61
N ARG A 132 -6.15 15.60 2.90
CA ARG A 132 -6.22 15.54 1.43
C ARG A 132 -7.45 14.81 0.91
N ASP A 133 -8.38 14.48 1.79
CA ASP A 133 -9.61 13.74 1.44
C ASP A 133 -9.32 12.42 0.73
N VAL A 134 -8.26 11.72 1.14
CA VAL A 134 -7.96 10.38 0.63
C VAL A 134 -8.60 9.35 1.54
N PRO A 135 -9.45 8.46 1.02
CA PRO A 135 -10.05 7.40 1.83
C PRO A 135 -8.96 6.50 2.43
N ALA A 136 -9.02 6.29 3.72
CA ALA A 136 -8.07 5.44 4.42
C ALA A 136 -8.81 4.42 5.28
N TYR A 137 -8.39 3.16 5.17
CA TYR A 137 -8.99 2.05 5.90
C TYR A 137 -7.96 1.51 6.89
N LEU A 138 -8.32 1.60 8.16
CA LEU A 138 -7.46 1.12 9.24
C LEU A 138 -7.87 -0.32 9.58
N ILE A 139 -6.96 -1.25 9.38
CA ILE A 139 -7.16 -2.64 9.70
C ILE A 139 -6.39 -2.93 10.98
N GLN A 140 -7.12 -3.20 12.05
CA GLN A 140 -6.55 -3.54 13.35
C GLN A 140 -6.84 -4.99 13.67
N ARG A 141 -5.90 -5.62 14.35
CA ARG A 141 -6.08 -6.99 14.79
C ARG A 141 -5.71 -7.06 16.26
N TYR A 142 -6.63 -7.62 17.03
CA TYR A 142 -6.42 -7.86 18.44
C TYR A 142 -6.04 -9.33 18.61
N SER A 143 -4.92 -9.56 19.21
CA SER A 143 -4.45 -10.92 19.51
C SER A 143 -5.05 -11.43 20.81
#